data_32ceca81abf58d5693c652848f1c4942
#
_entry.id   32ceca81abf58d5693c652848f1c4942
#
_cell.length_a   1.000
_cell.length_b   1.000
_cell.length_c   1.000
_cell.angle_alpha   90.00
_cell.angle_beta   90.00
_cell.angle_gamma   90.00
#
_symmetry.space_group_name_H-M   'P 1'
#
loop_
_entity.id
_entity.type
_entity.pdbx_description
1 polymer ?
#
loop_
_entity_poly.entity_id
_entity_poly.type
_entity_poly.pdbx_seq_one_letter_code
_entity_poly.pdbx_strand_id
1 'polypeptide(L)'
;MVSSQRRQELITNQKADPYKVCLFLKKGAFPLIQLLIRTFVKNYKSTADRAVRTAYGNLACIVSVVCNLLLAGGKIAVGVLTGSVAITADGMNNLSDASSNIVSLVGFKLGARPADSEHPYGHARYEYLAGLAVSVMILVIGVELLKESFAKVLHPTEVAFSWLMVAVLIASILVKLWMSRLNRQIGTAIDSETLLATAADARNDVITTAAVLAATILTKLTGFVRIDGLMGIGVAAFILYSGAMLVKDTINPLLGAAPDSDLVEHIEKKALSYPGVLGVHDLMIHDYGPGSRLVSFHLEMDAKDDVMHSHDVIDRIERDLLVEDGLIATIHFDPVVTGDPHADELKAFLQREVEELAPLANIHDLRIVPGPTHTNVIFDCAVPAEYMTDKQHRGVKLVNALRNAVQAKWPDHFCVIKLEPDYAPVHHE
;
A
#
# COMPACT_ATOMS: atom_id res chain seq x y z
N MET A 1 6.72 -6.47 33.18
CA MET A 1 6.75 -7.51 32.15
C MET A 1 5.35 -8.11 31.99
N VAL A 2 4.58 -7.66 31.01
CA VAL A 2 3.32 -8.29 30.62
C VAL A 2 3.65 -9.58 29.91
N SER A 3 3.16 -10.75 30.38
CA SER A 3 3.48 -12.04 29.78
C SER A 3 3.08 -12.09 28.30
N SER A 4 3.79 -12.86 27.50
CA SER A 4 3.55 -13.03 26.06
C SER A 4 2.08 -13.44 25.75
N GLN A 5 1.44 -14.13 26.66
CA GLN A 5 0.01 -14.50 26.59
C GLN A 5 -0.92 -13.28 26.68
N ARG A 6 -0.64 -12.32 27.56
CA ARG A 6 -1.44 -11.08 27.65
C ARG A 6 -1.27 -10.18 26.42
N ARG A 7 -0.08 -10.17 25.80
CA ARG A 7 0.12 -9.50 24.49
C ARG A 7 -0.70 -10.15 23.37
N GLN A 8 -0.78 -11.47 23.34
CA GLN A 8 -1.61 -12.19 22.36
C GLN A 8 -3.12 -11.96 22.58
N GLU A 9 -3.57 -11.87 23.83
CA GLU A 9 -4.98 -11.57 24.15
C GLU A 9 -5.37 -10.12 23.80
N LEU A 10 -4.46 -9.15 23.94
CA LEU A 10 -4.69 -7.75 23.54
C LEU A 10 -4.76 -7.59 22.02
N ILE A 11 -3.92 -8.29 21.28
CA ILE A 11 -3.92 -8.29 19.80
C ILE A 11 -5.21 -8.92 19.24
N THR A 12 -5.83 -9.87 19.96
CA THR A 12 -7.07 -10.53 19.51
C THR A 12 -8.32 -9.68 19.71
N ASN A 13 -8.24 -8.57 20.46
CA ASN A 13 -9.38 -7.71 20.77
C ASN A 13 -9.42 -6.39 19.98
N GLN A 14 -8.70 -6.30 18.85
CA GLN A 14 -8.68 -5.10 17.98
C GLN A 14 -10.09 -4.74 17.47
N LYS A 15 -10.57 -3.59 17.90
CA LYS A 15 -11.76 -2.95 17.30
C LYS A 15 -11.32 -2.17 16.06
N ALA A 16 -11.63 -2.69 14.88
CA ALA A 16 -11.46 -1.97 13.62
C ALA A 16 -12.30 -0.70 13.56
N ASP A 17 -11.84 0.28 12.78
CA ASP A 17 -12.61 1.46 12.43
C ASP A 17 -13.94 1.06 11.76
N PRO A 18 -15.09 1.16 12.46
CA PRO A 18 -16.37 0.77 11.91
C PRO A 18 -16.85 1.70 10.79
N TYR A 19 -16.19 2.86 10.59
CA TYR A 19 -16.56 3.83 9.56
C TYR A 19 -16.14 3.39 8.15
N LYS A 20 -14.94 2.80 7.95
CA LYS A 20 -14.50 2.32 6.63
C LYS A 20 -15.42 1.19 6.11
N VAL A 21 -15.77 0.24 6.96
CA VAL A 21 -16.66 -0.88 6.60
C VAL A 21 -18.11 -0.43 6.41
N CYS A 22 -18.60 0.48 7.26
CA CYS A 22 -19.96 1.01 7.14
C CYS A 22 -20.12 1.88 5.89
N LEU A 23 -19.11 2.65 5.51
CA LEU A 23 -19.08 3.43 4.26
C LEU A 23 -19.03 2.51 3.03
N PHE A 24 -18.25 1.42 3.11
CA PHE A 24 -18.13 0.38 2.10
C PHE A 24 -19.46 -0.34 1.82
N LEU A 25 -20.20 -0.72 2.87
CA LEU A 25 -21.48 -1.37 2.73
C LEU A 25 -22.62 -0.43 2.30
N LYS A 26 -22.49 0.90 2.50
CA LYS A 26 -23.48 1.92 2.12
C LYS A 26 -23.31 2.48 0.72
N LYS A 27 -22.11 2.54 0.15
CA LYS A 27 -21.82 3.13 -1.17
C LYS A 27 -21.63 2.07 -2.27
N GLY A 28 -22.73 1.40 -2.70
CA GLY A 28 -22.77 0.76 -4.02
C GLY A 28 -22.19 -0.64 -4.15
N ALA A 29 -22.05 -1.41 -3.06
CA ALA A 29 -21.70 -2.83 -3.19
C ALA A 29 -22.88 -3.60 -3.81
N PHE A 30 -22.62 -4.41 -4.85
CA PHE A 30 -23.62 -5.27 -5.46
C PHE A 30 -24.30 -6.15 -4.41
N PRO A 31 -25.63 -6.31 -4.42
CA PRO A 31 -26.35 -7.10 -3.42
C PRO A 31 -25.79 -8.51 -3.22
N LEU A 32 -25.33 -9.14 -4.31
CA LEU A 32 -24.75 -10.46 -4.30
C LEU A 32 -23.40 -10.51 -3.53
N ILE A 33 -22.55 -9.48 -3.67
CA ILE A 33 -21.27 -9.40 -2.95
C ILE A 33 -21.52 -9.25 -1.46
N GLN A 34 -22.47 -8.41 -1.07
CA GLN A 34 -22.85 -8.24 0.34
C GLN A 34 -23.43 -9.51 0.93
N LEU A 35 -24.24 -10.24 0.15
CA LEU A 35 -24.80 -11.53 0.58
C LEU A 35 -23.69 -12.55 0.83
N LEU A 36 -22.75 -12.69 -0.10
CA LEU A 36 -21.60 -13.59 0.05
C LEU A 36 -20.79 -13.26 1.31
N ILE A 37 -20.44 -11.99 1.51
CA ILE A 37 -19.68 -11.55 2.69
C ILE A 37 -20.43 -11.89 3.98
N ARG A 38 -21.73 -11.54 4.08
CA ARG A 38 -22.52 -11.79 5.29
C ARG A 38 -22.73 -13.27 5.59
N THR A 39 -22.76 -14.11 4.56
CA THR A 39 -22.99 -15.55 4.71
C THR A 39 -21.72 -16.28 5.11
N PHE A 40 -20.57 -15.92 4.55
CA PHE A 40 -19.34 -16.69 4.69
C PHE A 40 -18.30 -16.07 5.64
N VAL A 41 -18.41 -14.76 5.96
CA VAL A 41 -17.46 -14.08 6.85
C VAL A 41 -18.13 -13.77 8.19
N LYS A 42 -17.73 -14.47 9.25
CA LYS A 42 -18.16 -14.16 10.62
C LYS A 42 -17.54 -12.83 11.05
N ASN A 43 -18.29 -12.03 11.81
CA ASN A 43 -17.84 -10.72 12.31
C ASN A 43 -17.35 -9.77 11.19
N TYR A 44 -17.98 -9.84 10.01
CA TYR A 44 -17.58 -9.12 8.78
C TYR A 44 -17.36 -7.60 8.95
N LYS A 45 -17.79 -7.00 10.06
CA LYS A 45 -17.60 -5.57 10.35
C LYS A 45 -16.21 -5.24 10.89
N SER A 46 -15.45 -6.22 11.37
CA SER A 46 -14.15 -6.04 12.05
C SER A 46 -12.99 -6.39 11.11
N THR A 47 -12.80 -5.61 10.03
CA THR A 47 -11.78 -5.89 8.99
C THR A 47 -10.34 -5.72 9.46
N ALA A 48 -10.09 -5.03 10.58
CA ALA A 48 -8.76 -4.96 11.21
C ALA A 48 -8.41 -6.27 11.95
N ASP A 49 -9.40 -7.11 12.32
CA ASP A 49 -9.12 -8.44 12.85
C ASP A 49 -8.47 -9.30 11.76
N ARG A 50 -7.27 -9.81 12.06
CA ARG A 50 -6.49 -10.64 11.14
C ARG A 50 -7.24 -11.88 10.65
N ALA A 51 -8.04 -12.52 11.51
CA ALA A 51 -8.84 -13.69 11.14
C ALA A 51 -9.98 -13.31 10.18
N VAL A 52 -10.64 -12.19 10.43
CA VAL A 52 -11.70 -11.65 9.55
C VAL A 52 -11.10 -11.22 8.20
N ARG A 53 -9.96 -10.52 8.21
CA ARG A 53 -9.22 -10.13 7.02
C ARG A 53 -8.87 -11.34 6.14
N THR A 54 -8.30 -12.38 6.75
CA THR A 54 -7.98 -13.64 6.06
C THR A 54 -9.24 -14.32 5.49
N ALA A 55 -10.36 -14.29 6.22
CA ALA A 55 -11.62 -14.84 5.74
C ALA A 55 -12.16 -14.11 4.50
N TYR A 56 -12.02 -12.76 4.44
CA TYR A 56 -12.34 -11.98 3.26
C TYR A 56 -11.45 -12.35 2.05
N GLY A 57 -10.14 -12.44 2.25
CA GLY A 57 -9.20 -12.84 1.21
C GLY A 57 -9.49 -14.25 0.68
N ASN A 58 -9.68 -15.21 1.57
CA ASN A 58 -10.04 -16.58 1.19
C ASN A 58 -11.35 -16.65 0.42
N LEU A 59 -12.39 -15.91 0.84
CA LEU A 59 -13.66 -15.84 0.14
C LEU A 59 -13.48 -15.34 -1.30
N ALA A 60 -12.77 -14.22 -1.47
CA ALA A 60 -12.53 -13.63 -2.78
C ALA A 60 -11.77 -14.59 -3.71
N CYS A 61 -10.69 -15.22 -3.22
CA CYS A 61 -9.90 -16.17 -3.97
C CYS A 61 -10.71 -17.43 -4.35
N ILE A 62 -11.45 -18.02 -3.42
CA ILE A 62 -12.25 -19.21 -3.68
C ILE A 62 -13.34 -18.93 -4.73
N VAL A 63 -14.04 -17.81 -4.60
CA VAL A 63 -15.05 -17.40 -5.58
C VAL A 63 -14.43 -17.19 -6.95
N SER A 64 -13.26 -16.55 -7.02
CA SER A 64 -12.53 -16.33 -8.28
C SER A 64 -12.07 -17.64 -8.92
N VAL A 65 -11.54 -18.58 -8.14
CA VAL A 65 -11.18 -19.94 -8.62
C VAL A 65 -12.41 -20.65 -9.21
N VAL A 66 -13.52 -20.66 -8.48
CA VAL A 66 -14.76 -21.32 -8.92
C VAL A 66 -15.29 -20.70 -10.20
N CYS A 67 -15.33 -19.37 -10.31
CA CYS A 67 -15.78 -18.68 -11.51
C CYS A 67 -14.87 -18.98 -12.71
N ASN A 68 -13.55 -18.94 -12.54
CA ASN A 68 -12.60 -19.24 -13.62
C ASN A 68 -12.69 -20.70 -14.07
N LEU A 69 -12.87 -21.66 -13.16
CA LEU A 69 -13.07 -23.07 -13.52
C LEU A 69 -14.39 -23.28 -14.26
N LEU A 70 -15.48 -22.61 -13.88
CA LEU A 70 -16.75 -22.68 -14.59
C LEU A 70 -16.64 -22.07 -16.00
N LEU A 71 -15.97 -20.93 -16.14
CA LEU A 71 -15.72 -20.31 -17.43
C LEU A 71 -14.83 -21.18 -18.31
N ALA A 72 -13.75 -21.75 -17.76
CA ALA A 72 -12.87 -22.66 -18.46
C ALA A 72 -13.64 -23.89 -18.98
N GLY A 73 -14.37 -24.57 -18.09
CA GLY A 73 -15.17 -25.75 -18.45
C GLY A 73 -16.23 -25.45 -19.51
N GLY A 74 -16.96 -24.34 -19.37
CA GLY A 74 -17.96 -23.90 -20.33
C GLY A 74 -17.36 -23.58 -21.72
N LYS A 75 -16.26 -22.80 -21.74
CA LYS A 75 -15.57 -22.44 -23.00
C LYS A 75 -14.94 -23.64 -23.69
N ILE A 76 -14.26 -24.51 -22.95
CA ILE A 76 -13.64 -25.73 -23.49
C ILE A 76 -14.73 -26.66 -24.09
N ALA A 77 -15.85 -26.87 -23.34
CA ALA A 77 -16.94 -27.69 -23.83
C ALA A 77 -17.53 -27.12 -25.16
N VAL A 78 -17.82 -25.82 -25.19
CA VAL A 78 -18.32 -25.17 -26.43
C VAL A 78 -17.29 -25.19 -27.52
N GLY A 79 -16.00 -24.93 -27.25
CA GLY A 79 -14.90 -24.97 -28.21
C GLY A 79 -14.75 -26.35 -28.87
N VAL A 80 -14.81 -27.44 -28.10
CA VAL A 80 -14.76 -28.82 -28.58
C VAL A 80 -16.00 -29.16 -29.42
N LEU A 81 -17.20 -28.81 -28.94
CA LEU A 81 -18.46 -29.08 -29.66
C LEU A 81 -18.57 -28.31 -30.98
N THR A 82 -18.01 -27.10 -31.05
CA THR A 82 -18.03 -26.26 -32.28
C THR A 82 -16.79 -26.43 -33.16
N GLY A 83 -15.79 -27.20 -32.72
CA GLY A 83 -14.49 -27.31 -33.41
C GLY A 83 -13.67 -26.00 -33.38
N SER A 84 -14.00 -25.05 -32.47
CA SER A 84 -13.31 -23.76 -32.41
C SER A 84 -12.10 -23.81 -31.49
N VAL A 85 -10.92 -23.80 -32.10
CA VAL A 85 -9.63 -23.75 -31.40
C VAL A 85 -9.50 -22.44 -30.57
N ALA A 86 -10.00 -21.32 -31.10
CA ALA A 86 -9.94 -20.03 -30.42
C ALA A 86 -10.72 -20.02 -29.10
N ILE A 87 -11.96 -20.58 -29.06
CA ILE A 87 -12.74 -20.69 -27.83
C ILE A 87 -12.09 -21.65 -26.84
N THR A 88 -11.53 -22.76 -27.33
CA THR A 88 -10.81 -23.70 -26.46
C THR A 88 -9.58 -23.05 -25.83
N ALA A 89 -8.79 -22.30 -26.62
CA ALA A 89 -7.64 -21.55 -26.12
C ALA A 89 -8.04 -20.50 -25.07
N ASP A 90 -9.13 -19.76 -25.29
CA ASP A 90 -9.68 -18.80 -24.31
C ASP A 90 -10.18 -19.52 -23.03
N GLY A 91 -10.69 -20.75 -23.14
CA GLY A 91 -10.98 -21.59 -21.99
C GLY A 91 -9.73 -22.02 -21.22
N MET A 92 -8.64 -22.34 -21.90
CA MET A 92 -7.36 -22.65 -21.27
C MET A 92 -6.76 -21.43 -20.56
N ASN A 93 -6.93 -20.22 -21.09
CA ASN A 93 -6.54 -18.99 -20.42
C ASN A 93 -7.25 -18.85 -19.04
N ASN A 94 -8.56 -19.10 -18.98
CA ASN A 94 -9.27 -19.07 -17.71
C ASN A 94 -8.80 -20.14 -16.71
N LEU A 95 -8.24 -21.24 -17.16
CA LEU A 95 -7.60 -22.23 -16.29
C LEU A 95 -6.29 -21.68 -15.70
N SER A 96 -5.51 -20.93 -16.50
CA SER A 96 -4.32 -20.21 -16.03
C SER A 96 -4.68 -19.17 -14.96
N ASP A 97 -5.78 -18.42 -15.16
CA ASP A 97 -6.27 -17.43 -14.19
C ASP A 97 -6.71 -18.10 -12.88
N ALA A 98 -7.29 -19.31 -12.95
CA ALA A 98 -7.58 -20.07 -11.73
C ALA A 98 -6.30 -20.41 -10.95
N SER A 99 -5.19 -20.68 -11.65
CA SER A 99 -3.88 -20.93 -11.02
C SER A 99 -3.35 -19.68 -10.29
N SER A 100 -3.47 -18.48 -10.89
CA SER A 100 -3.10 -17.21 -10.25
C SER A 100 -3.90 -16.97 -8.97
N ASN A 101 -5.20 -17.26 -9.00
CA ASN A 101 -6.05 -17.12 -7.80
C ASN A 101 -5.69 -18.14 -6.69
N ILE A 102 -5.16 -19.31 -7.07
CA ILE A 102 -4.64 -20.30 -6.09
C ILE A 102 -3.35 -19.74 -5.44
N VAL A 103 -2.46 -19.10 -6.21
CA VAL A 103 -1.27 -18.43 -5.64
C VAL A 103 -1.67 -17.37 -4.62
N SER A 104 -2.67 -16.55 -4.93
CA SER A 104 -3.21 -15.56 -4.00
C SER A 104 -3.78 -16.21 -2.73
N LEU A 105 -4.54 -17.31 -2.87
CA LEU A 105 -5.08 -18.05 -1.73
C LEU A 105 -3.98 -18.61 -0.82
N VAL A 106 -2.90 -19.13 -1.40
CA VAL A 106 -1.73 -19.61 -0.66
C VAL A 106 -1.06 -18.43 0.06
N GLY A 107 -0.90 -17.27 -0.61
CA GLY A 107 -0.36 -16.05 -0.01
C GLY A 107 -1.13 -15.63 1.24
N PHE A 108 -2.46 -15.58 1.18
CA PHE A 108 -3.30 -15.28 2.34
C PHE A 108 -3.15 -16.30 3.49
N LYS A 109 -3.08 -17.59 3.16
CA LYS A 109 -2.90 -18.64 4.18
C LYS A 109 -1.52 -18.58 4.85
N LEU A 110 -0.47 -18.35 4.09
CA LEU A 110 0.89 -18.21 4.61
C LEU A 110 1.04 -16.90 5.39
N GLY A 111 0.52 -15.80 4.87
CA GLY A 111 0.55 -14.49 5.53
C GLY A 111 -0.19 -14.46 6.87
N ALA A 112 -1.23 -15.30 7.02
CA ALA A 112 -1.98 -15.42 8.27
C ALA A 112 -1.26 -16.19 9.38
N ARG A 113 -0.11 -16.85 9.10
CA ARG A 113 0.66 -17.55 10.13
C ARG A 113 1.16 -16.60 11.21
N PRO A 114 1.10 -16.98 12.50
CA PRO A 114 1.66 -16.16 13.56
C PRO A 114 3.18 -16.07 13.45
N ALA A 115 3.76 -15.14 14.20
CA ALA A 115 5.21 -15.05 14.39
C ALA A 115 5.76 -16.35 14.99
N ASP A 116 6.94 -16.77 14.55
CA ASP A 116 7.69 -17.91 15.05
C ASP A 116 9.17 -17.52 15.30
N SER A 117 10.02 -18.49 15.62
CA SER A 117 11.43 -18.26 15.90
C SER A 117 12.25 -17.80 14.68
N GLU A 118 11.83 -18.18 13.47
CA GLU A 118 12.49 -17.79 12.21
C GLU A 118 11.97 -16.44 11.70
N HIS A 119 10.68 -16.16 11.96
CA HIS A 119 10.00 -14.92 11.52
C HIS A 119 9.33 -14.22 12.71
N PRO A 120 10.10 -13.54 13.59
CA PRO A 120 9.61 -12.93 14.82
C PRO A 120 8.62 -11.78 14.60
N TYR A 121 8.62 -11.16 13.40
CA TYR A 121 7.66 -10.11 13.01
C TYR A 121 6.42 -10.66 12.29
N GLY A 122 6.31 -11.98 12.16
CA GLY A 122 5.20 -12.66 11.48
C GLY A 122 5.43 -12.87 9.98
N HIS A 123 4.40 -13.40 9.32
CA HIS A 123 4.48 -13.88 7.95
C HIS A 123 3.67 -13.02 6.96
N ALA A 124 3.16 -11.85 7.38
CA ALA A 124 2.23 -11.07 6.56
C ALA A 124 2.79 -10.61 5.20
N ARG A 125 4.12 -10.50 5.06
CA ARG A 125 4.79 -10.18 3.78
C ARG A 125 4.60 -11.25 2.70
N TYR A 126 4.19 -12.49 3.04
CA TYR A 126 3.81 -13.49 2.02
C TYR A 126 2.66 -13.01 1.13
N GLU A 127 1.83 -12.10 1.62
CA GLU A 127 0.77 -11.51 0.80
C GLU A 127 1.34 -10.63 -0.32
N TYR A 128 2.33 -9.79 -0.01
CA TYR A 128 3.02 -8.98 -1.02
C TYR A 128 3.76 -9.87 -2.05
N LEU A 129 4.41 -10.95 -1.59
CA LEU A 129 5.07 -11.91 -2.48
C LEU A 129 4.08 -12.62 -3.41
N ALA A 130 2.90 -12.96 -2.90
CA ALA A 130 1.84 -13.55 -3.72
C ALA A 130 1.30 -12.54 -4.75
N GLY A 131 1.09 -11.28 -4.35
CA GLY A 131 0.72 -10.19 -5.27
C GLY A 131 1.76 -9.97 -6.36
N LEU A 132 3.05 -9.98 -6.00
CA LEU A 132 4.15 -9.88 -6.95
C LEU A 132 4.16 -11.06 -7.93
N ALA A 133 3.95 -12.30 -7.45
CA ALA A 133 3.88 -13.47 -8.31
C ALA A 133 2.73 -13.35 -9.34
N VAL A 134 1.55 -12.92 -8.92
CA VAL A 134 0.40 -12.65 -9.82
C VAL A 134 0.75 -11.54 -10.82
N SER A 135 1.38 -10.46 -10.40
CA SER A 135 1.77 -9.35 -11.30
C SER A 135 2.76 -9.80 -12.37
N VAL A 136 3.73 -10.66 -12.00
CA VAL A 136 4.68 -11.26 -12.95
C VAL A 136 3.96 -12.18 -13.94
N MET A 137 2.98 -12.98 -13.48
CA MET A 137 2.18 -13.81 -14.39
C MET A 137 1.40 -12.97 -15.40
N ILE A 138 0.84 -11.82 -14.99
CA ILE A 138 0.18 -10.86 -15.90
C ILE A 138 1.17 -10.35 -16.98
N LEU A 139 2.40 -10.02 -16.60
CA LEU A 139 3.42 -9.60 -17.55
C LEU A 139 3.78 -10.71 -18.56
N VAL A 140 3.91 -11.96 -18.10
CA VAL A 140 4.18 -13.11 -18.98
C VAL A 140 3.05 -13.28 -20.00
N ILE A 141 1.79 -13.24 -19.54
CA ILE A 141 0.60 -13.31 -20.42
C ILE A 141 0.59 -12.15 -21.41
N GLY A 142 0.91 -10.92 -20.95
CA GLY A 142 1.00 -9.74 -21.81
C GLY A 142 2.04 -9.87 -22.93
N VAL A 143 3.22 -10.45 -22.62
CA VAL A 143 4.26 -10.74 -23.63
C VAL A 143 3.81 -11.81 -24.63
N GLU A 144 3.17 -12.88 -24.16
CA GLU A 144 2.64 -13.93 -25.04
C GLU A 144 1.56 -13.39 -25.97
N LEU A 145 0.62 -12.60 -25.44
CA LEU A 145 -0.43 -11.94 -26.23
C LEU A 145 0.17 -11.00 -27.27
N LEU A 146 1.24 -10.25 -26.94
CA LEU A 146 1.92 -9.36 -27.86
C LEU A 146 2.54 -10.16 -29.03
N LYS A 147 3.25 -11.26 -28.74
CA LYS A 147 3.83 -12.14 -29.75
C LYS A 147 2.76 -12.75 -30.67
N GLU A 148 1.69 -13.27 -30.10
CA GLU A 148 0.58 -13.86 -30.85
C GLU A 148 -0.11 -12.82 -31.73
N SER A 149 -0.39 -11.65 -31.20
CA SER A 149 -1.02 -10.54 -31.93
C SER A 149 -0.13 -10.06 -33.09
N PHE A 150 1.18 -9.97 -32.88
CA PHE A 150 2.14 -9.61 -33.93
C PHE A 150 2.19 -10.69 -35.04
N ALA A 151 2.18 -11.97 -34.67
CA ALA A 151 2.10 -13.07 -35.63
C ALA A 151 0.82 -13.00 -36.46
N LYS A 152 -0.33 -12.67 -35.90
CA LYS A 152 -1.61 -12.49 -36.61
C LYS A 152 -1.61 -11.29 -37.57
N VAL A 153 -0.84 -10.25 -37.31
CA VAL A 153 -0.67 -9.13 -38.26
C VAL A 153 0.12 -9.56 -39.48
N LEU A 154 1.18 -10.38 -39.27
CA LEU A 154 2.02 -10.91 -40.37
C LEU A 154 1.33 -12.02 -41.15
N HIS A 155 0.65 -12.93 -40.44
CA HIS A 155 -0.02 -14.12 -41.01
C HIS A 155 -1.49 -14.12 -40.58
N PRO A 156 -2.36 -13.30 -41.22
CA PRO A 156 -3.75 -13.21 -40.88
C PRO A 156 -4.48 -14.55 -41.04
N THR A 157 -5.22 -14.97 -40.00
CA THR A 157 -6.08 -16.14 -40.02
C THR A 157 -7.54 -15.72 -40.02
N GLU A 158 -8.38 -16.38 -40.82
CA GLU A 158 -9.82 -16.14 -40.78
C GLU A 158 -10.41 -16.60 -39.47
N VAL A 159 -11.13 -15.70 -38.79
CA VAL A 159 -11.83 -16.00 -37.53
C VAL A 159 -13.23 -16.54 -37.89
N ALA A 160 -13.52 -17.80 -37.50
CA ALA A 160 -14.84 -18.40 -37.68
C ALA A 160 -15.88 -17.67 -36.82
N PHE A 161 -16.81 -16.98 -37.46
CA PHE A 161 -17.88 -16.26 -36.74
C PHE A 161 -19.02 -17.21 -36.39
N SER A 162 -19.42 -17.24 -35.10
CA SER A 162 -20.58 -17.95 -34.60
C SER A 162 -21.35 -17.11 -33.57
N TRP A 163 -22.67 -17.09 -33.62
CA TRP A 163 -23.49 -16.44 -32.59
C TRP A 163 -23.33 -17.08 -31.19
N LEU A 164 -23.05 -18.37 -31.13
CA LEU A 164 -22.74 -19.07 -29.89
C LEU A 164 -21.43 -18.54 -29.26
N MET A 165 -20.41 -18.31 -30.10
CA MET A 165 -19.15 -17.66 -29.66
C MET A 165 -19.42 -16.28 -29.06
N VAL A 166 -20.22 -15.45 -29.74
CA VAL A 166 -20.57 -14.11 -29.24
C VAL A 166 -21.26 -14.19 -27.88
N ALA A 167 -22.23 -15.10 -27.69
CA ALA A 167 -22.94 -15.28 -26.43
C ALA A 167 -21.99 -15.71 -25.29
N VAL A 168 -21.08 -16.63 -25.56
CA VAL A 168 -20.08 -17.10 -24.58
C VAL A 168 -19.11 -16.00 -24.19
N LEU A 169 -18.63 -15.20 -25.17
CA LEU A 169 -17.75 -14.06 -24.89
C LEU A 169 -18.45 -12.98 -24.06
N ILE A 170 -19.72 -12.66 -24.36
CA ILE A 170 -20.52 -11.70 -23.55
C ILE A 170 -20.70 -12.23 -22.12
N ALA A 171 -21.08 -13.49 -21.95
CA ALA A 171 -21.23 -14.11 -20.64
C ALA A 171 -19.89 -14.07 -19.85
N SER A 172 -18.77 -14.36 -20.51
CA SER A 172 -17.44 -14.27 -19.93
C SER A 172 -17.12 -12.84 -19.45
N ILE A 173 -17.38 -11.84 -20.29
CA ILE A 173 -17.19 -10.42 -19.95
C ILE A 173 -17.98 -10.05 -18.68
N LEU A 174 -19.23 -10.44 -18.61
CA LEU A 174 -20.10 -10.11 -17.46
C LEU A 174 -19.60 -10.76 -16.16
N VAL A 175 -19.20 -12.04 -16.22
CA VAL A 175 -18.65 -12.75 -15.05
C VAL A 175 -17.32 -12.14 -14.62
N LYS A 176 -16.38 -11.91 -15.56
CA LYS A 176 -15.08 -11.30 -15.26
C LYS A 176 -15.23 -9.87 -14.73
N LEU A 177 -16.14 -9.08 -15.25
CA LEU A 177 -16.43 -7.75 -14.75
C LEU A 177 -16.97 -7.77 -13.30
N TRP A 178 -17.83 -8.76 -12.99
CA TRP A 178 -18.32 -8.96 -11.62
C TRP A 178 -17.19 -9.42 -10.70
N MET A 179 -16.32 -10.36 -11.13
CA MET A 179 -15.15 -10.81 -10.38
C MET A 179 -14.18 -9.66 -10.10
N SER A 180 -13.88 -8.83 -11.10
CA SER A 180 -13.02 -7.64 -10.94
C SER A 180 -13.59 -6.71 -9.87
N ARG A 181 -14.90 -6.45 -9.89
CA ARG A 181 -15.55 -5.64 -8.86
C ARG A 181 -15.51 -6.28 -7.48
N LEU A 182 -15.75 -7.59 -7.38
CA LEU A 182 -15.65 -8.35 -6.13
C LEU A 182 -14.27 -8.22 -5.49
N ASN A 183 -13.23 -8.57 -6.28
CA ASN A 183 -11.84 -8.54 -5.79
C ASN A 183 -11.39 -7.12 -5.44
N ARG A 184 -11.74 -6.11 -6.25
CA ARG A 184 -11.43 -4.71 -5.95
C ARG A 184 -12.11 -4.23 -4.67
N GLN A 185 -13.40 -4.52 -4.50
CA GLN A 185 -14.14 -4.11 -3.32
C GLN A 185 -13.58 -4.75 -2.05
N ILE A 186 -13.32 -6.06 -2.08
CA ILE A 186 -12.74 -6.77 -0.95
C ILE A 186 -11.29 -6.29 -0.73
N GLY A 187 -10.47 -6.21 -1.78
CA GLY A 187 -9.08 -5.77 -1.71
C GLY A 187 -8.94 -4.39 -1.07
N THR A 188 -9.77 -3.43 -1.47
CA THR A 188 -9.78 -2.09 -0.84
C THR A 188 -10.27 -2.14 0.62
N ALA A 189 -11.23 -3.03 0.96
CA ALA A 189 -11.77 -3.11 2.32
C ALA A 189 -10.79 -3.71 3.33
N ILE A 190 -9.87 -4.57 2.88
CA ILE A 190 -8.87 -5.24 3.71
C ILE A 190 -7.43 -4.82 3.41
N ASP A 191 -7.23 -3.78 2.60
CA ASP A 191 -5.92 -3.26 2.20
C ASP A 191 -5.01 -4.37 1.64
N SER A 192 -5.49 -5.05 0.57
CA SER A 192 -4.82 -6.21 -0.02
C SER A 192 -4.40 -5.96 -1.46
N GLU A 193 -3.10 -5.72 -1.66
CA GLU A 193 -2.49 -5.57 -2.99
C GLU A 193 -2.68 -6.84 -3.87
N THR A 194 -2.65 -8.01 -3.26
CA THR A 194 -2.89 -9.27 -3.96
C THR A 194 -4.28 -9.33 -4.60
N LEU A 195 -5.33 -8.90 -3.87
CA LEU A 195 -6.69 -8.86 -4.42
C LEU A 195 -6.86 -7.72 -5.42
N LEU A 196 -6.16 -6.60 -5.25
CA LEU A 196 -6.15 -5.53 -6.24
C LEU A 196 -5.47 -5.97 -7.54
N ALA A 197 -4.36 -6.72 -7.45
CA ALA A 197 -3.72 -7.36 -8.62
C ALA A 197 -4.69 -8.35 -9.31
N THR A 198 -5.36 -9.22 -8.55
CA THR A 198 -6.37 -10.15 -9.09
C THR A 198 -7.56 -9.41 -9.73
N ALA A 199 -7.97 -8.28 -9.17
CA ALA A 199 -9.02 -7.44 -9.75
C ALA A 199 -8.59 -6.79 -11.07
N ALA A 200 -7.31 -6.38 -11.16
CA ALA A 200 -6.73 -5.83 -12.39
C ALA A 200 -6.60 -6.90 -13.48
N ASP A 201 -6.19 -8.11 -13.12
CA ASP A 201 -6.15 -9.26 -14.01
C ASP A 201 -7.53 -9.55 -14.62
N ALA A 202 -8.56 -9.71 -13.79
CA ALA A 202 -9.93 -9.91 -14.27
C ALA A 202 -10.45 -8.75 -15.13
N ARG A 203 -9.99 -7.50 -14.89
CA ARG A 203 -10.32 -6.35 -15.76
C ARG A 203 -9.59 -6.41 -17.09
N ASN A 204 -8.33 -6.82 -17.10
CA ASN A 204 -7.56 -7.00 -18.31
C ASN A 204 -8.21 -8.08 -19.21
N ASP A 205 -8.71 -9.15 -18.63
CA ASP A 205 -9.48 -10.19 -19.34
C ASP A 205 -10.76 -9.62 -19.97
N VAL A 206 -11.47 -8.73 -19.28
CA VAL A 206 -12.64 -8.04 -19.85
C VAL A 206 -12.23 -7.21 -21.07
N ILE A 207 -11.13 -6.47 -20.98
CA ILE A 207 -10.63 -5.62 -22.08
C ILE A 207 -10.21 -6.49 -23.25
N THR A 208 -9.45 -7.56 -22.99
CA THR A 208 -8.99 -8.50 -24.01
C THR A 208 -10.15 -9.18 -24.71
N THR A 209 -11.09 -9.74 -23.94
CA THR A 209 -12.26 -10.43 -24.50
C THR A 209 -13.18 -9.46 -25.28
N ALA A 210 -13.36 -8.21 -24.78
CA ALA A 210 -14.11 -7.18 -25.49
C ALA A 210 -13.42 -6.74 -26.80
N ALA A 211 -12.09 -6.64 -26.81
CA ALA A 211 -11.32 -6.34 -28.01
C ALA A 211 -11.42 -7.46 -29.05
N VAL A 212 -11.34 -8.73 -28.63
CA VAL A 212 -11.54 -9.90 -29.49
C VAL A 212 -12.95 -9.92 -30.07
N LEU A 213 -13.97 -9.64 -29.26
CA LEU A 213 -15.34 -9.55 -29.72
C LEU A 213 -15.53 -8.41 -30.74
N ALA A 214 -15.00 -7.22 -30.46
CA ALA A 214 -15.04 -6.08 -31.36
C ALA A 214 -14.28 -6.37 -32.68
N ALA A 215 -13.09 -6.94 -32.60
CA ALA A 215 -12.28 -7.34 -33.77
C ALA A 215 -13.03 -8.34 -34.63
N THR A 216 -13.65 -9.35 -34.02
CA THR A 216 -14.45 -10.37 -34.73
C THR A 216 -15.63 -9.75 -35.49
N ILE A 217 -16.37 -8.82 -34.84
CA ILE A 217 -17.48 -8.10 -35.47
C ILE A 217 -17.00 -7.20 -36.60
N LEU A 218 -15.94 -6.43 -36.38
CA LEU A 218 -15.36 -5.52 -37.35
C LEU A 218 -14.80 -6.27 -38.56
N THR A 219 -14.10 -7.40 -38.37
CA THR A 219 -13.59 -8.26 -39.41
C THR A 219 -14.75 -8.79 -40.28
N LYS A 220 -15.84 -9.23 -39.65
CA LYS A 220 -17.03 -9.67 -40.37
C LYS A 220 -17.67 -8.57 -41.21
N LEU A 221 -17.73 -7.34 -40.69
CA LEU A 221 -18.34 -6.20 -41.38
C LEU A 221 -17.47 -5.62 -42.49
N THR A 222 -16.14 -5.58 -42.31
CA THR A 222 -15.20 -4.91 -43.20
C THR A 222 -14.44 -5.87 -44.16
N GLY A 223 -14.38 -7.15 -43.80
CA GLY A 223 -13.53 -8.12 -44.51
C GLY A 223 -12.01 -7.95 -44.28
N PHE A 224 -11.60 -6.99 -43.42
CA PHE A 224 -10.18 -6.71 -43.16
C PHE A 224 -9.62 -7.56 -42.00
N VAL A 225 -9.00 -8.69 -42.35
CA VAL A 225 -8.59 -9.75 -41.40
C VAL A 225 -7.50 -9.30 -40.40
N ARG A 226 -6.72 -8.23 -40.72
CA ARG A 226 -5.62 -7.76 -39.85
C ARG A 226 -6.09 -6.96 -38.61
N ILE A 227 -7.38 -6.60 -38.54
CA ILE A 227 -7.93 -5.86 -37.40
C ILE A 227 -7.69 -6.59 -36.08
N ASP A 228 -7.90 -7.89 -36.04
CA ASP A 228 -7.71 -8.73 -34.85
C ASP A 228 -6.29 -8.60 -34.26
N GLY A 229 -5.26 -8.76 -35.12
CA GLY A 229 -3.87 -8.61 -34.70
C GLY A 229 -3.51 -7.18 -34.20
N LEU A 230 -3.99 -6.15 -34.90
CA LEU A 230 -3.72 -4.75 -34.51
C LEU A 230 -4.39 -4.39 -33.14
N MET A 231 -5.64 -4.81 -32.98
CA MET A 231 -6.35 -4.65 -31.69
C MET A 231 -5.64 -5.41 -30.57
N GLY A 232 -5.18 -6.63 -30.86
CA GLY A 232 -4.42 -7.45 -29.91
C GLY A 232 -3.11 -6.79 -29.46
N ILE A 233 -2.36 -6.13 -30.36
CA ILE A 233 -1.15 -5.39 -29.99
C ILE A 233 -1.47 -4.24 -29.02
N GLY A 234 -2.54 -3.48 -29.29
CA GLY A 234 -2.97 -2.39 -28.40
C GLY A 234 -3.33 -2.88 -27.01
N VAL A 235 -4.07 -4.00 -26.93
CA VAL A 235 -4.44 -4.63 -25.66
C VAL A 235 -3.22 -5.18 -24.92
N ALA A 236 -2.29 -5.86 -25.63
CA ALA A 236 -1.07 -6.38 -25.02
C ALA A 236 -0.20 -5.26 -24.44
N ALA A 237 -0.06 -4.13 -25.14
CA ALA A 237 0.66 -2.97 -24.62
C ALA A 237 0.02 -2.40 -23.34
N PHE A 238 -1.32 -2.34 -23.30
CA PHE A 238 -2.05 -1.93 -22.09
C PHE A 238 -1.83 -2.89 -20.90
N ILE A 239 -1.89 -4.22 -21.17
CA ILE A 239 -1.66 -5.25 -20.13
C ILE A 239 -0.23 -5.17 -19.59
N LEU A 240 0.77 -5.01 -20.46
CA LEU A 240 2.16 -4.88 -20.06
C LEU A 240 2.39 -3.61 -19.20
N TYR A 241 1.80 -2.48 -19.58
CA TYR A 241 1.86 -1.26 -18.78
C TYR A 241 1.20 -1.45 -17.41
N SER A 242 -0.01 -2.00 -17.37
CA SER A 242 -0.74 -2.27 -16.12
C SER A 242 0.01 -3.26 -15.23
N GLY A 243 0.57 -4.34 -15.79
CA GLY A 243 1.36 -5.33 -15.06
C GLY A 243 2.65 -4.74 -14.48
N ALA A 244 3.34 -3.86 -15.21
CA ALA A 244 4.53 -3.18 -14.71
C ALA A 244 4.22 -2.24 -13.53
N MET A 245 3.09 -1.53 -13.59
CA MET A 245 2.62 -0.72 -12.44
C MET A 245 2.32 -1.59 -11.22
N LEU A 246 1.62 -2.72 -11.40
CA LEU A 246 1.31 -3.66 -10.31
C LEU A 246 2.58 -4.26 -9.68
N VAL A 247 3.61 -4.59 -10.48
CA VAL A 247 4.91 -5.03 -9.96
C VAL A 247 5.52 -3.94 -9.09
N LYS A 248 5.49 -2.69 -9.54
CA LYS A 248 6.00 -1.55 -8.77
C LYS A 248 5.25 -1.41 -7.44
N ASP A 249 3.92 -1.45 -7.46
CA ASP A 249 3.08 -1.25 -6.28
C ASP A 249 3.25 -2.38 -5.24
N THR A 250 3.49 -3.62 -5.70
CA THR A 250 3.75 -4.75 -4.80
C THR A 250 5.19 -4.81 -4.27
N ILE A 251 6.17 -4.29 -5.01
CA ILE A 251 7.57 -4.23 -4.56
C ILE A 251 7.80 -3.07 -3.59
N ASN A 252 7.17 -1.92 -3.79
CA ASN A 252 7.39 -0.73 -2.97
C ASN A 252 7.29 -0.99 -1.46
N PRO A 253 6.25 -1.66 -0.92
CA PRO A 253 6.18 -1.97 0.50
C PRO A 253 7.31 -2.90 0.98
N LEU A 254 7.80 -3.80 0.12
CA LEU A 254 8.92 -4.69 0.45
C LEU A 254 10.25 -3.94 0.54
N LEU A 255 10.41 -2.87 -0.24
CA LEU A 255 11.60 -1.99 -0.22
C LEU A 255 11.54 -0.92 0.87
N GLY A 256 10.43 -0.79 1.61
CA GLY A 256 10.23 0.26 2.59
C GLY A 256 9.75 1.55 1.95
N ALA A 257 8.59 1.51 1.31
CA ALA A 257 7.93 2.71 0.80
C ALA A 257 7.63 3.70 1.93
N ALA A 258 7.63 4.99 1.61
CA ALA A 258 7.19 6.02 2.53
C ALA A 258 5.77 5.73 3.03
N PRO A 259 5.48 5.99 4.30
CA PRO A 259 4.16 5.77 4.85
C PRO A 259 3.12 6.71 4.21
N ASP A 260 1.84 6.32 4.33
CA ASP A 260 0.72 7.16 3.91
C ASP A 260 0.68 8.43 4.80
N SER A 261 0.57 9.60 4.17
CA SER A 261 0.48 10.89 4.86
C SER A 261 -0.69 10.96 5.85
N ASP A 262 -1.83 10.35 5.53
CA ASP A 262 -2.99 10.29 6.43
C ASP A 262 -2.66 9.50 7.71
N LEU A 263 -1.85 8.44 7.60
CA LEU A 263 -1.41 7.65 8.77
C LEU A 263 -0.42 8.44 9.63
N VAL A 264 0.51 9.15 9.02
CA VAL A 264 1.48 10.01 9.71
C VAL A 264 0.74 11.09 10.50
N GLU A 265 -0.13 11.84 9.83
CA GLU A 265 -0.94 12.90 10.46
C GLU A 265 -1.84 12.36 11.59
N HIS A 266 -2.39 11.16 11.43
CA HIS A 266 -3.20 10.50 12.46
C HIS A 266 -2.37 10.20 13.72
N ILE A 267 -1.17 9.63 13.56
CA ILE A 267 -0.28 9.30 14.69
C ILE A 267 0.15 10.58 15.41
N GLU A 268 0.58 11.60 14.68
CA GLU A 268 1.01 12.89 15.24
C GLU A 268 -0.14 13.58 16.01
N LYS A 269 -1.31 13.73 15.39
CA LYS A 269 -2.49 14.32 16.04
C LYS A 269 -2.90 13.55 17.28
N LYS A 270 -2.83 12.21 17.24
CA LYS A 270 -3.19 11.39 18.39
C LYS A 270 -2.19 11.59 19.52
N ALA A 271 -0.88 11.54 19.25
CA ALA A 271 0.14 11.76 20.26
C ALA A 271 0.08 13.17 20.86
N LEU A 272 -0.08 14.22 20.04
CA LEU A 272 -0.24 15.62 20.50
C LEU A 272 -1.53 15.87 21.29
N SER A 273 -2.51 14.98 21.24
CA SER A 273 -3.75 15.10 22.02
C SER A 273 -3.60 14.79 23.51
N TYR A 274 -2.47 14.18 23.90
CA TYR A 274 -2.23 13.81 25.31
C TYR A 274 -1.65 14.96 26.11
N PRO A 275 -2.12 15.16 27.37
CA PRO A 275 -1.62 16.23 28.23
C PRO A 275 -0.10 16.08 28.47
N GLY A 276 0.62 17.19 28.40
CA GLY A 276 2.06 17.24 28.63
C GLY A 276 2.92 16.97 27.40
N VAL A 277 2.33 16.53 26.28
CA VAL A 277 3.05 16.37 25.02
C VAL A 277 3.21 17.74 24.36
N LEU A 278 4.45 18.11 24.03
CA LEU A 278 4.83 19.39 23.42
C LEU A 278 5.11 19.27 21.93
N GLY A 279 5.66 18.11 21.49
CA GLY A 279 6.02 17.89 20.10
C GLY A 279 6.19 16.40 19.79
N VAL A 280 6.15 16.09 18.50
CA VAL A 280 6.41 14.76 17.92
C VAL A 280 7.35 14.94 16.74
N HIS A 281 8.40 14.13 16.67
CA HIS A 281 9.35 14.16 15.56
C HIS A 281 9.98 12.78 15.34
N ASP A 282 10.80 12.62 14.30
CA ASP A 282 11.51 11.39 13.92
C ASP A 282 10.59 10.17 13.79
N LEU A 283 9.40 10.38 13.20
CA LEU A 283 8.46 9.31 12.98
C LEU A 283 8.94 8.34 11.91
N MET A 284 9.16 7.10 12.29
CA MET A 284 9.50 5.99 11.38
C MET A 284 8.42 4.92 11.44
N ILE A 285 7.96 4.47 10.27
CA ILE A 285 6.98 3.39 10.14
C ILE A 285 7.57 2.26 9.33
N HIS A 286 7.67 1.08 9.94
CA HIS A 286 8.14 -0.14 9.31
C HIS A 286 6.95 -1.05 8.98
N ASP A 287 6.74 -1.33 7.69
CA ASP A 287 5.70 -2.24 7.22
C ASP A 287 6.24 -3.67 7.08
N TYR A 288 5.72 -4.57 7.90
CA TYR A 288 5.98 -6.01 7.83
C TYR A 288 4.83 -6.80 7.19
N GLY A 289 3.97 -6.10 6.46
CA GLY A 289 2.81 -6.66 5.78
C GLY A 289 1.50 -6.17 6.40
N PRO A 290 0.40 -6.37 5.70
CA PRO A 290 -0.90 -5.85 6.11
C PRO A 290 -1.28 -6.23 7.54
N GLY A 291 -1.57 -5.21 8.37
CA GLY A 291 -1.88 -5.38 9.79
C GLY A 291 -0.67 -5.74 10.68
N SER A 292 0.57 -5.48 10.21
CA SER A 292 1.79 -5.69 10.98
C SER A 292 2.73 -4.51 10.76
N ARG A 293 2.46 -3.38 11.40
CA ARG A 293 3.27 -2.16 11.32
C ARG A 293 3.91 -1.86 12.68
N LEU A 294 5.20 -1.55 12.64
CA LEU A 294 5.95 -1.05 13.79
C LEU A 294 6.21 0.44 13.60
N VAL A 295 6.01 1.20 14.65
CA VAL A 295 6.17 2.65 14.63
C VAL A 295 7.15 3.04 15.70
N SER A 296 8.11 3.89 15.38
CA SER A 296 8.95 4.56 16.37
C SER A 296 8.94 6.06 16.11
N PHE A 297 8.89 6.84 17.18
CA PHE A 297 8.95 8.29 17.11
C PHE A 297 9.43 8.88 18.44
N HIS A 298 9.82 10.13 18.39
CA HIS A 298 10.24 10.91 19.54
C HIS A 298 9.07 11.78 20.04
N LEU A 299 8.99 11.91 21.37
CA LEU A 299 7.95 12.66 22.05
C LEU A 299 8.58 13.72 22.97
N GLU A 300 8.39 14.99 22.63
CA GLU A 300 8.86 16.11 23.44
C GLU A 300 7.93 16.34 24.63
N MET A 301 8.48 16.39 25.85
CA MET A 301 7.76 16.74 27.08
C MET A 301 8.62 17.63 27.96
N ASP A 302 8.01 18.37 28.93
CA ASP A 302 8.77 19.28 29.77
C ASP A 302 9.80 18.53 30.64
N ALA A 303 11.06 18.98 30.59
CA ALA A 303 12.15 18.42 31.38
C ALA A 303 11.95 18.57 32.92
N LYS A 304 11.03 19.44 33.34
CA LYS A 304 10.66 19.65 34.76
C LYS A 304 9.59 18.68 35.24
N ASP A 305 8.89 17.99 34.34
CA ASP A 305 7.87 17.01 34.69
C ASP A 305 8.48 15.81 35.42
N ASP A 306 7.69 15.15 36.24
CA ASP A 306 8.09 13.90 36.87
C ASP A 306 8.28 12.82 35.79
N VAL A 307 9.47 12.21 35.75
CA VAL A 307 9.83 11.18 34.76
C VAL A 307 8.84 9.99 34.78
N MET A 308 8.30 9.64 35.97
CA MET A 308 7.32 8.56 36.07
C MET A 308 5.97 8.96 35.48
N HIS A 309 5.61 10.24 35.61
CA HIS A 309 4.41 10.77 34.98
C HIS A 309 4.54 10.79 33.46
N SER A 310 5.66 11.28 32.95
CA SER A 310 5.95 11.28 31.51
C SER A 310 5.94 9.86 30.94
N HIS A 311 6.53 8.89 31.65
CA HIS A 311 6.51 7.47 31.26
C HIS A 311 5.07 6.89 31.23
N ASP A 312 4.19 7.26 32.19
CA ASP A 312 2.78 6.81 32.19
C ASP A 312 2.01 7.34 30.98
N VAL A 313 2.27 8.59 30.56
CA VAL A 313 1.69 9.17 29.35
C VAL A 313 2.15 8.40 28.11
N ILE A 314 3.45 8.15 27.99
CA ILE A 314 4.04 7.38 26.87
C ILE A 314 3.44 5.96 26.80
N ASP A 315 3.42 5.22 27.91
CA ASP A 315 2.85 3.85 27.97
C ASP A 315 1.35 3.85 27.57
N ARG A 316 0.64 4.92 27.88
CA ARG A 316 -0.76 5.08 27.48
C ARG A 316 -0.88 5.29 25.97
N ILE A 317 -0.05 6.15 25.38
CA ILE A 317 -0.01 6.38 23.93
C ILE A 317 0.32 5.09 23.19
N GLU A 318 1.38 4.36 23.61
CA GLU A 318 1.77 3.08 23.00
C GLU A 318 0.65 2.04 23.06
N ARG A 319 -0.04 1.96 24.21
CA ARG A 319 -1.17 1.05 24.38
C ARG A 319 -2.37 1.44 23.51
N ASP A 320 -2.69 2.72 23.42
CA ASP A 320 -3.86 3.18 22.68
C ASP A 320 -3.60 3.07 21.15
N LEU A 321 -2.36 3.30 20.69
CA LEU A 321 -1.95 3.00 19.31
C LEU A 321 -2.07 1.51 19.00
N LEU A 322 -1.71 0.63 19.96
CA LEU A 322 -1.84 -0.81 19.75
C LEU A 322 -3.31 -1.26 19.74
N VAL A 323 -4.12 -0.77 20.67
CA VAL A 323 -5.50 -1.26 20.88
C VAL A 323 -6.48 -0.69 19.85
N GLU A 324 -6.32 0.58 19.49
CA GLU A 324 -7.24 1.29 18.61
C GLU A 324 -6.82 1.21 17.14
N ASP A 325 -5.51 1.33 16.85
CA ASP A 325 -4.98 1.45 15.49
C ASP A 325 -4.22 0.19 15.03
N GLY A 326 -3.90 -0.74 15.95
CA GLY A 326 -3.15 -1.95 15.62
C GLY A 326 -1.67 -1.71 15.34
N LEU A 327 -1.15 -0.57 15.78
CA LEU A 327 0.25 -0.17 15.60
C LEU A 327 1.08 -0.56 16.82
N ILE A 328 2.20 -1.23 16.60
CA ILE A 328 3.17 -1.51 17.67
C ILE A 328 4.12 -0.32 17.74
N ALA A 329 3.91 0.57 18.72
CA ALA A 329 4.73 1.75 18.88
C ALA A 329 5.86 1.53 19.89
N THR A 330 6.98 2.22 19.66
CA THR A 330 8.07 2.44 20.61
C THR A 330 8.40 3.92 20.60
N ILE A 331 8.22 4.58 21.73
CA ILE A 331 8.33 6.03 21.82
C ILE A 331 9.58 6.40 22.61
N HIS A 332 10.43 7.25 22.01
CA HIS A 332 11.57 7.85 22.71
C HIS A 332 11.11 9.11 23.44
N PHE A 333 11.48 9.25 24.70
CA PHE A 333 11.20 10.43 25.50
C PHE A 333 12.28 11.48 25.33
N ASP A 334 11.90 12.68 24.85
CA ASP A 334 12.79 13.81 24.70
C ASP A 334 12.41 14.94 25.70
N PRO A 335 13.21 15.15 26.77
CA PRO A 335 12.96 16.21 27.72
C PRO A 335 13.35 17.57 27.14
N VAL A 336 12.40 18.48 27.00
CA VAL A 336 12.59 19.86 26.51
C VAL A 336 12.53 20.85 27.68
N VAL A 337 13.46 21.78 27.75
CA VAL A 337 13.43 22.86 28.72
C VAL A 337 12.49 23.96 28.25
N THR A 338 11.38 24.13 28.93
CA THR A 338 10.38 25.15 28.63
C THR A 338 10.61 26.44 29.42
N GLY A 339 10.17 27.60 28.88
CA GLY A 339 10.18 28.88 29.56
C GLY A 339 11.57 29.54 29.65
N ASP A 340 12.48 29.20 28.73
CA ASP A 340 13.69 29.97 28.48
C ASP A 340 13.43 30.94 27.30
N PRO A 341 13.29 32.25 27.56
CA PRO A 341 12.99 33.22 26.51
C PRO A 341 14.03 33.26 25.38
N HIS A 342 15.28 32.93 25.71
CA HIS A 342 16.35 32.89 24.70
C HIS A 342 16.22 31.67 23.80
N ALA A 343 15.90 30.52 24.37
CA ALA A 343 15.63 29.30 23.60
C ALA A 343 14.41 29.46 22.69
N ASP A 344 13.36 30.09 23.21
CA ASP A 344 12.13 30.33 22.44
C ASP A 344 12.38 31.30 21.28
N GLU A 345 13.15 32.40 21.52
CA GLU A 345 13.53 33.33 20.46
C GLU A 345 14.39 32.66 19.38
N LEU A 346 15.36 31.84 19.79
CA LEU A 346 16.25 31.15 18.87
C LEU A 346 15.51 30.08 18.07
N LYS A 347 14.61 29.32 18.69
CA LYS A 347 13.75 28.32 18.02
C LYS A 347 12.89 29.02 16.94
N ALA A 348 12.20 30.08 17.30
CA ALA A 348 11.36 30.85 16.37
C ALA A 348 12.16 31.50 15.22
N PHE A 349 13.40 31.91 15.48
CA PHE A 349 14.31 32.44 14.47
C PHE A 349 14.72 31.31 13.50
N LEU A 350 15.20 30.19 14.01
CA LEU A 350 15.66 29.06 13.19
C LEU A 350 14.52 28.46 12.34
N GLN A 351 13.32 28.35 12.91
CA GLN A 351 12.15 27.85 12.17
C GLN A 351 11.84 28.73 10.95
N ARG A 352 11.89 30.06 11.07
CA ARG A 352 11.70 30.97 9.93
C ARG A 352 12.80 30.86 8.88
N GLU A 353 14.07 30.80 9.31
CA GLU A 353 15.18 30.64 8.39
C GLU A 353 15.11 29.31 7.60
N VAL A 354 14.70 28.23 8.26
CA VAL A 354 14.52 26.91 7.62
C VAL A 354 13.34 26.97 6.65
N GLU A 355 12.21 27.56 7.01
CA GLU A 355 11.04 27.72 6.15
C GLU A 355 11.36 28.51 4.88
N GLU A 356 12.20 29.55 4.98
CA GLU A 356 12.65 30.35 3.81
C GLU A 356 13.66 29.59 2.93
N LEU A 357 14.59 28.82 3.52
CA LEU A 357 15.68 28.16 2.80
C LEU A 357 15.29 26.77 2.27
N ALA A 358 14.44 26.07 2.98
CA ALA A 358 14.02 24.69 2.71
C ALA A 358 12.61 24.42 3.28
N PRO A 359 11.52 24.78 2.58
CA PRO A 359 10.14 24.73 3.09
C PRO A 359 9.65 23.34 3.56
N LEU A 360 10.33 22.27 3.11
CA LEU A 360 10.03 20.88 3.50
C LEU A 360 10.95 20.37 4.60
N ALA A 361 11.82 21.19 5.16
CA ALA A 361 12.69 20.81 6.27
C ALA A 361 12.07 21.25 7.60
N ASN A 362 12.37 20.48 8.66
CA ASN A 362 11.94 20.79 10.02
C ASN A 362 13.13 20.73 10.99
N ILE A 363 13.07 21.50 12.08
CA ILE A 363 14.08 21.46 13.13
C ILE A 363 13.48 20.93 14.44
N HIS A 364 14.25 20.10 15.12
CA HIS A 364 13.86 19.53 16.42
C HIS A 364 15.09 19.32 17.31
N ASP A 365 14.88 18.92 18.53
CA ASP A 365 15.89 18.65 19.55
C ASP A 365 16.84 19.85 19.79
N LEU A 366 16.29 21.06 19.79
CA LEU A 366 17.07 22.28 20.03
C LEU A 366 17.56 22.36 21.48
N ARG A 367 18.86 22.39 21.63
CA ARG A 367 19.55 22.53 22.93
C ARG A 367 20.54 23.70 22.88
N ILE A 368 20.52 24.51 23.92
CA ILE A 368 21.47 25.60 24.10
C ILE A 368 22.42 25.22 25.22
N VAL A 369 23.72 25.17 24.92
CA VAL A 369 24.77 24.82 25.87
C VAL A 369 25.69 26.03 26.03
N PRO A 370 25.47 26.90 27.06
CA PRO A 370 26.34 28.04 27.31
C PRO A 370 27.71 27.60 27.80
N GLY A 371 28.74 28.20 27.25
CA GLY A 371 30.13 27.98 27.61
C GLY A 371 30.81 29.30 28.00
N PRO A 372 32.06 29.24 28.56
CA PRO A 372 32.73 30.44 29.05
C PRO A 372 33.19 31.39 27.93
N THR A 373 33.29 30.92 26.68
CA THR A 373 33.81 31.69 25.52
C THR A 373 32.77 31.78 24.39
N HIS A 374 31.83 30.86 24.33
CA HIS A 374 30.81 30.77 23.29
C HIS A 374 29.67 29.86 23.75
N THR A 375 28.54 29.99 23.09
CA THR A 375 27.33 29.18 23.30
C THR A 375 27.17 28.23 22.14
N ASN A 376 27.02 26.92 22.41
CA ASN A 376 26.66 25.96 21.39
C ASN A 376 25.16 25.86 21.23
N VAL A 377 24.69 25.96 19.99
CA VAL A 377 23.32 25.73 19.57
C VAL A 377 23.27 24.40 18.84
N ILE A 378 22.75 23.39 19.48
CA ILE A 378 22.71 22.02 18.97
C ILE A 378 21.28 21.73 18.55
N PHE A 379 21.09 21.27 17.33
CA PHE A 379 19.77 20.84 16.85
C PHE A 379 19.88 19.90 15.65
N ASP A 380 18.85 19.10 15.49
CA ASP A 380 18.67 18.24 14.35
C ASP A 380 17.77 18.92 13.31
N CYS A 381 18.08 18.68 12.03
CA CYS A 381 17.33 19.24 10.90
C CYS A 381 16.94 18.09 9.98
N ALA A 382 15.66 17.70 10.04
CA ALA A 382 15.06 16.73 9.15
C ALA A 382 14.82 17.34 7.78
N VAL A 383 15.32 16.70 6.74
CA VAL A 383 15.24 17.18 5.35
C VAL A 383 14.77 16.06 4.42
N PRO A 384 14.15 16.38 3.26
CA PRO A 384 13.89 15.38 2.24
C PRO A 384 15.16 14.61 1.86
N ALA A 385 15.06 13.29 1.66
CA ALA A 385 16.19 12.40 1.42
C ALA A 385 17.10 12.85 0.26
N GLU A 386 16.56 13.59 -0.71
CA GLU A 386 17.31 14.18 -1.82
C GLU A 386 18.32 15.28 -1.38
N TYR A 387 18.13 15.93 -0.24
CA TYR A 387 19.11 16.87 0.31
C TYR A 387 20.38 16.18 0.80
N MET A 388 20.29 14.90 1.15
CA MET A 388 21.42 14.09 1.64
C MET A 388 22.28 13.58 0.49
N THR A 389 21.71 13.33 -0.68
CA THR A 389 22.38 12.61 -1.78
C THR A 389 22.60 13.46 -3.04
N ASP A 390 22.13 14.71 -3.05
CA ASP A 390 22.15 15.51 -4.27
C ASP A 390 23.58 16.03 -4.63
N LYS A 391 23.83 16.07 -5.95
CA LYS A 391 25.10 16.60 -6.50
C LYS A 391 25.24 18.12 -6.32
N GLN A 392 24.18 18.82 -5.97
CA GLN A 392 24.16 20.27 -5.74
C GLN A 392 24.53 20.66 -4.32
N HIS A 393 24.73 19.67 -3.45
CA HIS A 393 25.09 19.84 -2.04
C HIS A 393 24.09 20.74 -1.28
N ARG A 394 22.77 20.59 -1.54
CA ARG A 394 21.73 21.39 -0.90
C ARG A 394 21.79 21.30 0.63
N GLY A 395 21.97 20.12 1.19
CA GLY A 395 22.11 19.93 2.62
C GLY A 395 23.29 20.71 3.23
N VAL A 396 24.46 20.66 2.60
CA VAL A 396 25.65 21.41 3.05
C VAL A 396 25.41 22.92 2.94
N LYS A 397 24.75 23.39 1.89
CA LYS A 397 24.39 24.83 1.71
C LYS A 397 23.41 25.27 2.79
N LEU A 398 22.39 24.46 3.10
CA LEU A 398 21.43 24.73 4.17
C LEU A 398 22.13 24.87 5.53
N VAL A 399 22.97 23.90 5.90
CA VAL A 399 23.75 23.96 7.15
C VAL A 399 24.60 25.22 7.25
N ASN A 400 25.29 25.58 6.16
CA ASN A 400 26.14 26.80 6.14
C ASN A 400 25.30 28.07 6.22
N ALA A 401 24.14 28.11 5.55
CA ALA A 401 23.24 29.26 5.59
C ALA A 401 22.68 29.46 7.02
N LEU A 402 22.21 28.40 7.67
CA LEU A 402 21.71 28.46 9.05
C LEU A 402 22.80 28.89 10.04
N ARG A 403 24.02 28.35 9.93
CA ARG A 403 25.16 28.79 10.75
C ARG A 403 25.43 30.27 10.59
N ASN A 404 25.50 30.75 9.35
CA ASN A 404 25.75 32.16 9.06
C ASN A 404 24.62 33.07 9.58
N ALA A 405 23.37 32.66 9.45
CA ALA A 405 22.22 33.40 9.94
C ALA A 405 22.23 33.54 11.47
N VAL A 406 22.51 32.47 12.20
CA VAL A 406 22.65 32.49 13.66
C VAL A 406 23.81 33.38 14.08
N GLN A 407 25.01 33.20 13.49
CA GLN A 407 26.19 34.00 13.83
C GLN A 407 26.02 35.50 13.52
N ALA A 408 25.26 35.83 12.48
CA ALA A 408 24.96 37.22 12.14
C ALA A 408 24.13 37.92 13.21
N LYS A 409 23.20 37.21 13.86
CA LYS A 409 22.32 37.73 14.92
C LYS A 409 22.95 37.58 16.31
N TRP A 410 23.62 36.43 16.57
CA TRP A 410 24.31 36.14 17.83
C TRP A 410 25.77 35.71 17.54
N PRO A 411 26.72 36.63 17.54
CA PRO A 411 28.11 36.35 17.12
C PRO A 411 28.86 35.32 17.97
N ASP A 412 28.45 35.11 19.21
CA ASP A 412 28.99 34.13 20.16
C ASP A 412 28.31 32.76 20.10
N HIS A 413 27.32 32.57 19.19
CA HIS A 413 26.60 31.31 19.05
C HIS A 413 27.14 30.47 17.90
N PHE A 414 27.45 29.20 18.17
CA PHE A 414 27.97 28.23 17.20
C PHE A 414 27.00 27.07 17.03
N CYS A 415 26.50 26.91 15.81
CA CYS A 415 25.55 25.84 15.50
C CYS A 415 26.25 24.50 15.26
N VAL A 416 25.84 23.48 15.99
CA VAL A 416 26.11 22.08 15.74
C VAL A 416 24.83 21.48 15.16
N ILE A 417 24.81 21.28 13.85
CA ILE A 417 23.61 20.87 13.11
C ILE A 417 23.83 19.45 12.59
N LYS A 418 22.96 18.54 12.95
CA LYS A 418 22.89 17.20 12.37
C LYS A 418 21.78 17.22 11.31
N LEU A 419 22.15 16.89 10.06
CA LEU A 419 21.16 16.65 9.01
C LEU A 419 20.73 15.20 9.05
N GLU A 420 19.45 14.96 8.94
CA GLU A 420 18.91 13.61 8.84
C GLU A 420 17.75 13.58 7.82
N PRO A 421 17.49 12.40 7.22
CA PRO A 421 16.39 12.25 6.29
C PRO A 421 15.05 12.24 7.05
N ASP A 422 14.08 12.99 6.53
CA ASP A 422 12.69 12.84 6.95
C ASP A 422 12.14 11.52 6.43
N TYR A 423 11.78 10.61 7.33
CA TYR A 423 11.25 9.27 7.00
C TYR A 423 9.73 9.26 6.81
N ALA A 424 9.04 10.31 7.22
CA ALA A 424 7.59 10.43 7.17
C ALA A 424 7.17 11.83 6.70
N PRO A 425 7.61 12.28 5.51
CA PRO A 425 7.30 13.62 5.05
C PRO A 425 5.80 13.83 4.89
N VAL A 426 5.25 14.81 5.59
CA VAL A 426 3.87 15.27 5.37
C VAL A 426 3.90 16.25 4.21
N HIS A 427 3.42 15.83 3.04
CA HIS A 427 3.22 16.73 1.92
C HIS A 427 1.99 17.61 2.22
N HIS A 428 2.20 18.82 2.69
CA HIS A 428 1.17 19.85 2.65
C HIS A 428 1.02 20.30 1.20
N GLU A 429 -0.03 19.81 0.49
CA GLU A 429 -0.49 20.36 -0.79
C GLU A 429 -1.23 21.69 -0.57
#